data_9a0b40e5e5648da9557d10deadec66fa
#
_entry.id   9a0b40e5e5648da9557d10deadec66fa
#
_cell.length_a   1.000
_cell.length_b   1.000
_cell.length_c   1.000
_cell.angle_alpha   90.00
_cell.angle_beta   90.00
_cell.angle_gamma   90.00
#
_symmetry.space_group_name_H-M   'P 1'
#
loop_
_entity.id
_entity.type
_entity.pdbx_description
1 polymer ?
#
loop_
_entity_poly.entity_id
_entity_poly.type
_entity_poly.pdbx_seq_one_letter_code
_entity_poly.pdbx_strand_id
1 'polypeptide(L)'
;MATISRQEYNNLFGPTVGDKIRLGNTDLYVEIEKDLREYGDEVVYGGGKTLRDGMGLANTMTSKEGSLDLVITNVTVIDPLLGVVKADVGVKDGKIAGIGKSGNPNIMHGVHPDLVTSAATDAISGEHLILTAAGIDGHVHMISPQQAYACLSNGITTLFGGGVGPTDGSNGTTITSGRWNIEQIL
;
A
#
# COMPACT_ATOMS: atom_id res chain seq x y z
N MET A 1 -18.70 -12.12 25.72
CA MET A 1 -18.08 -11.71 24.42
C MET A 1 -18.91 -10.55 23.91
N ALA A 2 -18.30 -9.41 23.64
CA ALA A 2 -19.02 -8.29 23.05
C ALA A 2 -19.31 -8.61 21.57
N THR A 3 -20.49 -8.19 21.09
CA THR A 3 -20.89 -8.37 19.68
C THR A 3 -21.19 -6.99 19.10
N ILE A 4 -20.77 -6.78 17.86
CA ILE A 4 -21.14 -5.62 17.06
C ILE A 4 -21.81 -6.09 15.78
N SER A 5 -22.62 -5.24 15.15
CA SER A 5 -23.20 -5.57 13.86
C SER A 5 -22.13 -5.55 12.76
N ARG A 6 -22.35 -6.30 11.67
CA ARG A 6 -21.45 -6.26 10.51
C ARG A 6 -21.29 -4.86 9.93
N GLN A 7 -22.36 -4.09 9.93
CA GLN A 7 -22.30 -2.70 9.45
C GLN A 7 -21.43 -1.81 10.32
N GLU A 8 -21.54 -1.95 11.65
CA GLU A 8 -20.67 -1.22 12.59
C GLU A 8 -19.21 -1.64 12.43
N TYR A 9 -18.94 -2.95 12.26
CA TYR A 9 -17.60 -3.45 11.99
C TYR A 9 -17.03 -2.82 10.71
N ASN A 10 -17.80 -2.84 9.61
CA ASN A 10 -17.37 -2.26 8.34
C ASN A 10 -17.11 -0.75 8.45
N ASN A 11 -17.93 -0.03 9.20
CA ASN A 11 -17.74 1.41 9.40
C ASN A 11 -16.43 1.74 10.15
N LEU A 12 -16.03 0.85 11.07
CA LEU A 12 -14.85 1.05 11.92
C LEU A 12 -13.56 0.54 11.26
N PHE A 13 -13.62 -0.63 10.63
CA PHE A 13 -12.44 -1.37 10.19
C PHE A 13 -12.44 -1.67 8.69
N GLY A 14 -13.44 -1.17 7.95
CA GLY A 14 -13.63 -1.46 6.54
C GLY A 14 -14.21 -2.85 6.26
N PRO A 15 -14.44 -3.16 4.98
CA PRO A 15 -15.04 -4.42 4.54
C PRO A 15 -14.20 -5.64 4.96
N THR A 16 -14.86 -6.77 5.18
CA THR A 16 -14.24 -8.03 5.61
C THR A 16 -14.79 -9.22 4.81
N VAL A 17 -14.42 -10.43 5.19
CA VAL A 17 -14.72 -11.68 4.45
C VAL A 17 -16.19 -11.77 4.03
N GLY A 18 -16.40 -12.01 2.73
CA GLY A 18 -17.71 -12.10 2.09
C GLY A 18 -18.34 -10.76 1.72
N ASP A 19 -17.70 -9.63 2.05
CA ASP A 19 -18.15 -8.33 1.55
C ASP A 19 -17.70 -8.13 0.12
N LYS A 20 -18.58 -7.50 -0.68
CA LYS A 20 -18.31 -7.17 -2.07
C LYS A 20 -17.96 -5.70 -2.22
N ILE A 21 -16.85 -5.45 -2.88
CA ILE A 21 -16.32 -4.11 -3.14
C ILE A 21 -16.40 -3.83 -4.63
N ARG A 22 -16.99 -2.69 -4.98
CA ARG A 22 -17.03 -2.22 -6.36
C ARG A 22 -15.67 -1.65 -6.77
N LEU A 23 -15.19 -2.00 -7.94
CA LEU A 23 -13.93 -1.48 -8.48
C LEU A 23 -14.15 -0.18 -9.24
N GLY A 24 -13.96 0.93 -8.55
CA GLY A 24 -14.13 2.28 -9.13
C GLY A 24 -15.53 2.51 -9.70
N ASN A 25 -15.60 3.10 -10.88
CA ASN A 25 -16.85 3.34 -11.62
C ASN A 25 -17.24 2.23 -12.58
N THR A 26 -16.68 1.04 -12.43
CA THR A 26 -17.00 -0.13 -13.26
C THR A 26 -18.19 -0.90 -12.69
N ASP A 27 -18.70 -1.88 -13.42
CA ASP A 27 -19.68 -2.86 -12.95
C ASP A 27 -19.02 -4.11 -12.37
N LEU A 28 -17.70 -4.05 -12.11
CA LEU A 28 -16.94 -5.14 -11.54
C LEU A 28 -16.96 -5.05 -10.02
N TYR A 29 -17.13 -6.19 -9.38
CA TYR A 29 -17.06 -6.37 -7.93
C TYR A 29 -16.06 -7.46 -7.60
N VAL A 30 -15.31 -7.26 -6.54
CA VAL A 30 -14.50 -8.30 -5.90
C VAL A 30 -15.10 -8.65 -4.54
N GLU A 31 -14.95 -9.89 -4.13
CA GLU A 31 -15.36 -10.36 -2.81
C GLU A 31 -14.12 -10.67 -1.98
N ILE A 32 -14.09 -10.22 -0.73
CA ILE A 32 -12.99 -10.52 0.18
C ILE A 32 -13.06 -11.99 0.59
N GLU A 33 -12.01 -12.73 0.26
CA GLU A 33 -11.92 -14.18 0.46
C GLU A 33 -11.39 -14.54 1.85
N LYS A 34 -10.46 -13.71 2.38
CA LYS A 34 -9.76 -13.97 3.65
C LYS A 34 -9.53 -12.66 4.39
N ASP A 35 -9.53 -12.74 5.72
CA ASP A 35 -8.99 -11.71 6.61
C ASP A 35 -7.74 -12.28 7.28
N LEU A 36 -6.60 -11.64 7.08
CA LEU A 36 -5.31 -12.07 7.63
C LEU A 36 -5.04 -11.48 9.02
N ARG A 37 -6.00 -10.76 9.56
CA ARG A 37 -5.95 -10.20 10.92
C ARG A 37 -6.82 -11.02 11.86
N GLU A 38 -6.97 -10.58 13.07
CA GLU A 38 -7.83 -11.21 14.09
C GLU A 38 -8.93 -10.23 14.50
N TYR A 39 -10.18 -10.68 14.46
CA TYR A 39 -11.34 -9.86 14.83
C TYR A 39 -11.27 -9.44 16.29
N GLY A 40 -11.39 -8.15 16.52
CA GLY A 40 -11.34 -7.55 17.85
C GLY A 40 -9.94 -7.13 18.29
N ASP A 41 -8.93 -7.35 17.44
CA ASP A 41 -7.52 -6.99 17.70
C ASP A 41 -6.94 -6.18 16.52
N GLU A 42 -7.79 -5.42 15.85
CA GLU A 42 -7.41 -4.58 14.73
C GLU A 42 -6.59 -3.37 15.20
N VAL A 43 -5.48 -3.10 14.51
CA VAL A 43 -4.71 -1.88 14.70
C VAL A 43 -5.36 -0.76 13.90
N VAL A 44 -5.79 0.30 14.55
CA VAL A 44 -6.49 1.44 13.94
C VAL A 44 -5.76 2.73 14.28
N TYR A 45 -5.46 3.52 13.25
CA TYR A 45 -4.87 4.84 13.39
C TYR A 45 -5.90 5.90 13.76
N GLY A 46 -5.54 6.84 14.62
CA GLY A 46 -6.35 8.00 14.97
C GLY A 46 -6.30 8.35 16.46
N GLY A 47 -6.77 9.53 16.81
CA GLY A 47 -6.83 10.00 18.20
C GLY A 47 -7.68 9.06 19.07
N GLY A 48 -7.11 8.58 20.16
CA GLY A 48 -7.77 7.63 21.06
C GLY A 48 -7.94 6.22 20.51
N LYS A 49 -7.37 5.90 19.36
CA LYS A 49 -7.40 4.58 18.73
C LYS A 49 -6.26 3.69 19.22
N THR A 50 -6.18 2.45 18.68
CA THR A 50 -5.25 1.42 19.18
C THR A 50 -3.82 1.59 18.70
N LEU A 51 -3.58 2.30 17.58
CA LEU A 51 -2.23 2.57 17.09
C LEU A 51 -1.57 3.69 17.91
N ARG A 52 -1.12 3.34 19.08
CA ARG A 52 -0.38 4.20 20.01
C ARG A 52 0.52 3.37 20.92
N ASP A 53 1.44 4.04 21.58
CA ASP A 53 2.53 3.45 22.34
C ASP A 53 2.04 2.55 23.49
N GLY A 54 2.62 1.37 23.60
CA GLY A 54 2.23 0.35 24.57
C GLY A 54 0.90 -0.36 24.26
N MET A 55 0.25 0.00 23.15
CA MET A 55 -0.93 -0.69 22.62
C MET A 55 -0.56 -1.33 21.27
N GLY A 56 -1.09 -0.83 20.16
CA GLY A 56 -0.70 -1.31 18.83
C GLY A 56 0.75 -0.99 18.43
N LEU A 57 1.41 -0.06 19.12
CA LEU A 57 2.84 0.24 18.94
C LEU A 57 3.67 -0.41 20.04
N ALA A 58 4.66 -1.20 19.63
CA ALA A 58 5.63 -1.80 20.55
C ALA A 58 6.62 -0.75 21.07
N ASN A 59 6.66 -0.56 22.38
CA ASN A 59 7.59 0.34 23.04
C ASN A 59 8.96 -0.29 23.33
N THR A 60 9.12 -1.56 22.96
CA THR A 60 10.35 -2.34 23.14
C THR A 60 11.18 -2.46 21.86
N MET A 61 10.72 -1.86 20.75
CA MET A 61 11.41 -1.92 19.47
C MET A 61 11.59 -0.52 18.87
N THR A 62 12.70 -0.38 18.17
CA THR A 62 13.03 0.80 17.36
C THR A 62 13.13 0.43 15.88
N SER A 63 13.20 1.42 14.99
CA SER A 63 13.43 1.19 13.57
C SER A 63 14.72 0.40 13.29
N LYS A 64 15.78 0.60 14.11
CA LYS A 64 17.04 -0.15 14.00
C LYS A 64 16.91 -1.61 14.38
N GLU A 65 15.96 -1.93 15.24
CA GLU A 65 15.69 -3.31 15.69
C GLU A 65 14.66 -4.01 14.80
N GLY A 66 14.21 -3.36 13.73
CA GLY A 66 13.40 -3.98 12.70
C GLY A 66 11.91 -3.61 12.71
N SER A 67 11.48 -2.63 13.54
CA SER A 67 10.10 -2.14 13.39
C SER A 67 9.89 -1.45 12.05
N LEU A 68 8.66 -1.51 11.54
CA LEU A 68 8.28 -0.94 10.26
C LEU A 68 8.56 0.56 10.17
N ASP A 69 8.87 1.03 8.97
CA ASP A 69 8.93 2.46 8.66
C ASP A 69 7.53 3.00 8.35
N LEU A 70 6.69 2.19 7.69
CA LEU A 70 5.31 2.52 7.34
C LEU A 70 4.42 1.29 7.46
N VAL A 71 3.20 1.48 7.94
CA VAL A 71 2.13 0.48 7.89
C VAL A 71 0.89 1.05 7.23
N ILE A 72 0.26 0.28 6.35
CA ILE A 72 -1.08 0.55 5.81
C ILE A 72 -2.01 -0.41 6.52
N THR A 73 -2.88 0.10 7.40
CA THR A 73 -3.74 -0.73 8.24
C THR A 73 -5.08 -1.03 7.56
N ASN A 74 -5.61 -2.23 7.79
CA ASN A 74 -6.99 -2.59 7.43
C ASN A 74 -7.34 -2.45 5.94
N VAL A 75 -6.39 -2.61 5.05
CA VAL A 75 -6.60 -2.41 3.61
C VAL A 75 -7.10 -3.68 2.92
N THR A 76 -7.91 -3.51 1.88
CA THR A 76 -8.22 -4.62 0.96
C THR A 76 -7.12 -4.75 -0.07
N VAL A 77 -6.39 -5.84 -0.02
CA VAL A 77 -5.31 -6.16 -0.96
C VAL A 77 -5.87 -7.04 -2.08
N ILE A 78 -5.60 -6.65 -3.33
CA ILE A 78 -5.85 -7.50 -4.51
C ILE A 78 -4.49 -7.94 -5.04
N ASP A 79 -4.19 -9.21 -4.86
CA ASP A 79 -2.90 -9.81 -5.21
C ASP A 79 -3.11 -11.12 -5.99
N PRO A 80 -2.34 -11.37 -7.06
CA PRO A 80 -2.54 -12.55 -7.91
C PRO A 80 -2.22 -13.88 -7.23
N LEU A 81 -1.47 -13.87 -6.13
CA LEU A 81 -1.12 -15.08 -5.38
C LEU A 81 -1.97 -15.24 -4.12
N LEU A 82 -2.25 -14.14 -3.42
CA LEU A 82 -3.03 -14.16 -2.17
C LEU A 82 -4.54 -14.17 -2.42
N GLY A 83 -4.99 -13.65 -3.58
CA GLY A 83 -6.38 -13.39 -3.88
C GLY A 83 -6.83 -12.00 -3.40
N VAL A 84 -8.09 -11.86 -3.06
CA VAL A 84 -8.66 -10.64 -2.48
C VAL A 84 -8.70 -10.80 -0.96
N VAL A 85 -7.79 -10.14 -0.28
CA VAL A 85 -7.62 -10.33 1.16
C VAL A 85 -7.70 -9.01 1.92
N LYS A 86 -8.16 -9.09 3.15
CA LYS A 86 -8.07 -8.01 4.12
C LYS A 86 -6.80 -8.20 4.94
N ALA A 87 -5.96 -7.18 5.02
CA ALA A 87 -4.69 -7.26 5.71
C ALA A 87 -4.16 -5.89 6.12
N ASP A 88 -3.09 -5.91 6.90
CA ASP A 88 -2.16 -4.79 7.01
C ASP A 88 -0.97 -5.04 6.09
N VAL A 89 -0.39 -3.98 5.56
CA VAL A 89 0.80 -4.04 4.69
C VAL A 89 1.90 -3.19 5.29
N GLY A 90 3.03 -3.81 5.57
CA GLY A 90 4.19 -3.16 6.14
C GLY A 90 5.26 -2.82 5.11
N VAL A 91 5.91 -1.68 5.30
CA VAL A 91 7.05 -1.23 4.51
C VAL A 91 8.25 -1.02 5.42
N LYS A 92 9.40 -1.54 5.01
CA LYS A 92 10.68 -1.37 5.65
C LYS A 92 11.77 -1.14 4.61
N ASP A 93 12.61 -0.12 4.83
CA ASP A 93 13.73 0.23 3.92
C ASP A 93 13.28 0.36 2.44
N GLY A 94 12.12 0.98 2.22
CA GLY A 94 11.53 1.19 0.90
C GLY A 94 11.00 -0.07 0.20
N LYS A 95 10.83 -1.18 0.92
CA LYS A 95 10.32 -2.45 0.40
C LYS A 95 9.12 -2.92 1.21
N ILE A 96 8.22 -3.66 0.56
CA ILE A 96 7.15 -4.37 1.27
C ILE A 96 7.81 -5.44 2.16
N ALA A 97 7.67 -5.27 3.47
CA ALA A 97 8.18 -6.21 4.46
C ALA A 97 7.26 -7.43 4.61
N GLY A 98 5.95 -7.22 4.48
CA GLY A 98 4.98 -8.30 4.58
C GLY A 98 3.54 -7.81 4.41
N ILE A 99 2.65 -8.79 4.29
CA ILE A 99 1.19 -8.63 4.22
C ILE A 99 0.58 -9.58 5.24
N GLY A 100 -0.17 -9.07 6.21
CA GLY A 100 -0.72 -9.88 7.28
C GLY A 100 -1.26 -9.04 8.44
N LYS A 101 -1.06 -9.51 9.66
CA LYS A 101 -1.42 -8.78 10.88
C LYS A 101 -0.21 -8.02 11.40
N SER A 102 -0.32 -6.70 11.45
CA SER A 102 0.66 -5.81 12.07
C SER A 102 0.33 -5.54 13.54
N GLY A 103 1.27 -4.99 14.28
CA GLY A 103 1.02 -4.51 15.62
C GLY A 103 2.16 -4.73 16.62
N ASN A 104 1.76 -4.85 17.86
CA ASN A 104 2.65 -5.01 19.01
C ASN A 104 2.63 -6.46 19.51
N PRO A 105 3.66 -7.27 19.23
CA PRO A 105 3.68 -8.68 19.61
C PRO A 105 3.73 -8.91 21.14
N ASN A 106 4.00 -7.86 21.92
CA ASN A 106 4.05 -7.99 23.39
C ASN A 106 2.65 -8.17 24.01
N ILE A 107 1.61 -7.69 23.31
CA ILE A 107 0.23 -7.73 23.82
C ILE A 107 -0.79 -8.26 22.81
N MET A 108 -0.43 -8.36 21.53
CA MET A 108 -1.29 -8.83 20.44
C MET A 108 -0.82 -10.19 19.96
N HIS A 109 -1.74 -11.14 19.91
CA HIS A 109 -1.44 -12.47 19.39
C HIS A 109 -1.37 -12.47 17.85
N GLY A 110 -0.52 -13.34 17.28
CA GLY A 110 -0.48 -13.57 15.82
C GLY A 110 0.08 -12.41 14.98
N VAL A 111 0.73 -11.42 15.58
CA VAL A 111 1.46 -10.39 14.84
C VAL A 111 2.56 -11.04 14.01
N HIS A 112 2.60 -10.74 12.71
CA HIS A 112 3.64 -11.24 11.83
C HIS A 112 5.01 -10.68 12.25
N PRO A 113 6.08 -11.49 12.32
CA PRO A 113 7.39 -11.04 12.80
C PRO A 113 7.93 -9.81 12.06
N ASP A 114 7.68 -9.71 10.76
CA ASP A 114 8.14 -8.58 9.93
C ASP A 114 7.16 -7.40 9.92
N LEU A 115 6.06 -7.46 10.68
CA LEU A 115 5.03 -6.41 10.71
C LEU A 115 4.90 -5.75 12.09
N VAL A 116 5.97 -5.72 12.85
CA VAL A 116 6.00 -5.04 14.15
C VAL A 116 5.98 -3.53 13.96
N THR A 117 5.04 -2.87 14.60
CA THR A 117 4.90 -1.40 14.61
C THR A 117 5.46 -0.80 15.90
N SER A 118 6.05 0.37 15.82
CA SER A 118 6.60 1.12 16.95
C SER A 118 6.30 2.61 16.82
N ALA A 119 6.76 3.41 17.77
CA ALA A 119 6.66 4.88 17.71
C ALA A 119 7.39 5.49 16.49
N ALA A 120 8.29 4.73 15.84
CA ALA A 120 8.98 5.14 14.61
C ALA A 120 8.24 4.77 13.31
N THR A 121 7.08 4.11 13.42
CA THR A 121 6.29 3.66 12.28
C THR A 121 5.26 4.69 11.87
N ASP A 122 5.33 5.20 10.65
CA ASP A 122 4.25 5.97 10.05
C ASP A 122 3.05 5.07 9.74
N ALA A 123 1.84 5.63 9.75
CA ALA A 123 0.62 4.87 9.49
C ALA A 123 -0.29 5.54 8.47
N ILE A 124 -0.84 4.71 7.58
CA ILE A 124 -1.90 5.07 6.64
C ILE A 124 -3.13 4.25 6.99
N SER A 125 -4.25 4.91 7.22
CA SER A 125 -5.56 4.27 7.36
C SER A 125 -5.99 3.67 6.03
N GLY A 126 -6.03 2.35 5.95
CA GLY A 126 -6.41 1.59 4.75
C GLY A 126 -7.87 1.15 4.75
N GLU A 127 -8.64 1.49 5.78
CA GLU A 127 -10.08 1.19 5.85
C GLU A 127 -10.79 1.76 4.61
N HIS A 128 -11.53 0.92 3.91
CA HIS A 128 -12.24 1.27 2.66
C HIS A 128 -11.33 1.58 1.45
N LEU A 129 -10.01 1.39 1.57
CA LEU A 129 -9.09 1.51 0.45
C LEU A 129 -8.78 0.15 -0.16
N ILE A 130 -8.42 0.18 -1.44
CA ILE A 130 -7.93 -0.97 -2.19
C ILE A 130 -6.45 -0.75 -2.48
N LEU A 131 -5.63 -1.76 -2.19
CA LEU A 131 -4.22 -1.79 -2.52
C LEU A 131 -3.96 -2.85 -3.59
N THR A 132 -3.32 -2.44 -4.66
CA THR A 132 -2.87 -3.33 -5.74
C THR A 132 -1.39 -3.10 -6.03
N ALA A 133 -0.78 -4.03 -6.74
CA ALA A 133 0.49 -3.75 -7.40
C ALA A 133 0.31 -2.58 -8.37
N ALA A 134 1.32 -1.73 -8.47
CA ALA A 134 1.33 -0.62 -9.41
C ALA A 134 1.54 -1.11 -10.86
N GLY A 135 1.09 -0.31 -11.80
CA GLY A 135 1.28 -0.58 -13.22
C GLY A 135 2.74 -0.38 -13.65
N ILE A 136 3.15 -1.19 -14.62
CA ILE A 136 4.43 -1.07 -15.31
C ILE A 136 4.12 -0.75 -16.76
N ASP A 137 4.59 0.41 -17.25
CA ASP A 137 4.52 0.73 -18.67
C ASP A 137 5.78 0.21 -19.36
N GLY A 138 5.61 -0.81 -20.19
CA GLY A 138 6.70 -1.47 -20.91
C GLY A 138 7.16 -0.74 -22.18
N HIS A 139 6.48 0.34 -22.58
CA HIS A 139 6.83 1.10 -23.78
C HIS A 139 6.43 2.56 -23.62
N VAL A 140 7.34 3.40 -23.20
CA VAL A 140 7.08 4.83 -23.00
C VAL A 140 8.09 5.69 -23.73
N HIS A 141 7.61 6.81 -24.30
CA HIS A 141 8.45 7.87 -24.83
C HIS A 141 8.56 8.96 -23.77
N MET A 142 9.78 9.30 -23.35
CA MET A 142 10.04 10.34 -22.36
C MET A 142 9.91 11.71 -23.03
N ILE A 143 8.72 12.32 -22.95
CA ILE A 143 8.38 13.56 -23.66
C ILE A 143 8.61 14.78 -22.79
N SER A 144 8.16 14.73 -21.52
CA SER A 144 8.27 15.86 -20.61
C SER A 144 8.23 15.40 -19.14
N PRO A 145 8.74 16.20 -18.18
CA PRO A 145 8.68 15.88 -16.74
C PRO A 145 7.26 15.72 -16.21
N GLN A 146 6.27 16.37 -16.81
CA GLN A 146 4.85 16.26 -16.42
C GLN A 146 4.32 14.84 -16.60
N GLN A 147 4.91 14.04 -17.45
CA GLN A 147 4.57 12.64 -17.66
C GLN A 147 4.71 11.82 -16.38
N ALA A 148 5.70 12.11 -15.53
CA ALA A 148 5.88 11.44 -14.25
C ALA A 148 4.66 11.62 -13.34
N TYR A 149 4.14 12.85 -13.25
CA TYR A 149 2.93 13.13 -12.46
C TYR A 149 1.69 12.42 -13.03
N ALA A 150 1.54 12.43 -14.36
CA ALA A 150 0.45 11.73 -15.02
C ALA A 150 0.50 10.22 -14.79
N CYS A 151 1.68 9.61 -14.85
CA CYS A 151 1.89 8.20 -14.58
C CYS A 151 1.55 7.86 -13.12
N LEU A 152 2.11 8.57 -12.16
CA LEU A 152 1.87 8.33 -10.74
C LEU A 152 0.40 8.50 -10.37
N SER A 153 -0.28 9.53 -10.90
CA SER A 153 -1.72 9.76 -10.64
C SER A 153 -2.62 8.66 -11.21
N ASN A 154 -2.13 7.89 -12.17
CA ASN A 154 -2.81 6.73 -12.76
C ASN A 154 -2.26 5.38 -12.25
N GLY A 155 -1.46 5.38 -11.19
CA GLY A 155 -0.95 4.17 -10.57
C GLY A 155 0.17 3.47 -11.34
N ILE A 156 0.84 4.15 -12.26
CA ILE A 156 2.01 3.62 -12.98
C ILE A 156 3.27 4.12 -12.26
N THR A 157 4.09 3.21 -11.74
CA THR A 157 5.29 3.53 -10.96
C THR A 157 6.59 3.12 -11.63
N THR A 158 6.49 2.35 -12.71
CA THR A 158 7.67 1.86 -13.43
C THR A 158 7.49 2.10 -14.92
N LEU A 159 8.49 2.70 -15.53
CA LEU A 159 8.50 3.03 -16.95
C LEU A 159 9.71 2.38 -17.61
N PHE A 160 9.47 1.58 -18.65
CA PHE A 160 10.50 1.13 -19.58
C PHE A 160 10.40 1.97 -20.84
N GLY A 161 11.31 2.88 -20.99
CA GLY A 161 11.31 3.77 -22.13
C GLY A 161 12.72 4.11 -22.56
N GLY A 162 12.81 4.63 -23.72
CA GLY A 162 14.06 5.14 -24.28
C GLY A 162 13.72 6.10 -25.37
N GLY A 163 14.57 7.03 -25.53
CA GLY A 163 14.58 7.97 -26.60
C GLY A 163 13.22 8.50 -26.92
N VAL A 164 13.01 9.57 -27.18
CA VAL A 164 12.28 10.27 -28.05
C VAL A 164 11.10 10.96 -27.56
N GLY A 165 11.20 11.97 -27.33
CA GLY A 165 10.22 13.01 -27.43
C GLY A 165 10.72 14.06 -28.42
N PRO A 166 9.97 15.13 -28.62
CA PRO A 166 10.43 16.30 -29.31
C PRO A 166 11.45 17.00 -28.41
N THR A 167 12.68 16.49 -28.38
CA THR A 167 13.85 17.18 -27.80
C THR A 167 14.66 17.79 -28.91
N ASP A 168 15.41 18.83 -28.60
CA ASP A 168 16.37 19.38 -29.53
C ASP A 168 17.29 18.28 -30.06
N GLY A 169 17.34 18.11 -31.37
CA GLY A 169 18.11 17.08 -32.05
C GLY A 169 17.39 15.74 -32.26
N SER A 170 16.14 15.56 -31.80
CA SER A 170 15.39 14.33 -32.06
C SER A 170 14.44 14.38 -33.25
N ASN A 171 14.22 15.54 -33.84
CA ASN A 171 13.32 15.74 -34.98
C ASN A 171 11.95 15.00 -34.87
N GLY A 172 11.42 14.90 -33.69
CA GLY A 172 10.14 14.21 -33.45
C GLY A 172 10.20 12.71 -33.68
N THR A 173 11.37 12.14 -33.79
CA THR A 173 11.52 10.71 -33.96
C THR A 173 11.58 10.00 -32.64
N THR A 174 11.77 8.72 -32.68
CA THR A 174 11.73 7.85 -31.54
C THR A 174 13.09 7.55 -30.95
N ILE A 175 14.12 8.28 -31.25
CA ILE A 175 15.48 8.01 -30.77
C ILE A 175 16.10 9.26 -30.18
N THR A 176 16.26 9.30 -28.88
CA THR A 176 17.08 10.32 -28.21
C THR A 176 18.49 9.76 -28.03
N SER A 177 19.44 10.35 -28.65
CA SER A 177 20.82 9.94 -28.50
C SER A 177 21.44 10.58 -27.24
N GLY A 178 21.99 9.75 -26.39
CA GLY A 178 22.81 10.13 -25.26
C GLY A 178 22.03 10.42 -23.96
N ARG A 179 22.80 10.29 -22.90
CA ARG A 179 22.33 10.42 -21.51
C ARG A 179 21.81 11.82 -21.19
N TRP A 180 22.41 12.85 -21.76
CA TRP A 180 22.08 14.25 -21.48
C TRP A 180 20.59 14.57 -21.73
N ASN A 181 20.04 14.13 -22.86
CA ASN A 181 18.64 14.39 -23.20
C ASN A 181 17.68 13.75 -22.17
N ILE A 182 18.01 12.56 -21.69
CA ILE A 182 17.21 11.85 -20.67
C ILE A 182 17.30 12.61 -19.33
N GLU A 183 18.49 13.07 -18.97
CA GLU A 183 18.72 13.86 -17.75
C GLU A 183 17.99 15.21 -17.77
N GLN A 184 17.73 15.79 -18.95
CA GLN A 184 16.97 17.03 -19.05
C GLN A 184 15.46 16.82 -18.99
N ILE A 185 14.98 15.61 -19.23
CA ILE A 185 13.56 15.25 -19.15
C ILE A 185 13.18 14.86 -17.71
N LEU A 186 14.06 14.25 -16.96
CA LEU A 186 13.88 13.82 -15.59
C LEU A 186 14.30 14.91 -14.61
#